data_0f833088a6f58dd7d0713bf1c414ce6d
#
_entry.id   0f833088a6f58dd7d0713bf1c414ce6d
#
_cell.length_a   1.000
_cell.length_b   1.000
_cell.length_c   1.000
_cell.angle_alpha   90.00
_cell.angle_beta   90.00
_cell.angle_gamma   90.00
#
_symmetry.space_group_name_H-M   'P 1'
#
loop_
_entity.id
_entity.type
_entity.pdbx_description
1 polymer ?
#
loop_
_entity_poly.entity_id
_entity_poly.type
_entity_poly.pdbx_seq_one_letter_code
_entity_poly.pdbx_strand_id
1 'polypeptide(L)'
;MNAFLPADILMPKTDHMEKWAVIACDQFTSDQAYWDRVRKNAEGAVSTINLILPEAELGTEKEAKHTAEINATMKKYMEDGVFTVYPNSFVYVERTLENGSVREGLVGMVDLDAYDYTPGATSAIRATERTVPERIPPRQRVRRDAPIELPHVLMLCDDHDKKLIEPIAAKKDSLKKLYDFDLMEDGGHITGWLVEGKDVEDFNKALTEYTAAVGEKYTGLKGTPMVFAVGDGNHSLATAKSCYEELKKNNPGVDLSNHPARYALVELENIHDPAQVFEPIHRVIFKTEPKKLLKALEEACARAEGFPVKWYAGEESGTIVLDKSKGELAVGILQHFLDDYLKENAGEIDYIHDDDALIGFAKQENAIGFLLPAMEKSQLFRGVIADGVLPRKTFSMGHSREKRYYLEGRKIKA
;
A
#
# COMPACT_ATOMS: atom_id res chain seq x y z
N MET A 1 10.69 -7.95 20.14
CA MET A 1 9.33 -8.43 19.80
C MET A 1 9.18 -8.23 18.31
N ASN A 2 8.73 -9.25 17.59
CA ASN A 2 8.59 -9.15 16.13
C ASN A 2 7.50 -8.12 15.79
N ALA A 3 7.73 -7.32 14.75
CA ALA A 3 6.78 -6.30 14.29
C ALA A 3 5.66 -6.88 13.40
N PHE A 4 5.82 -8.12 12.91
CA PHE A 4 4.84 -8.87 12.14
C PHE A 4 4.56 -10.22 12.82
N LEU A 5 3.32 -10.61 12.95
CA LEU A 5 2.84 -11.68 13.82
C LEU A 5 1.74 -12.49 13.13
N PRO A 6 1.56 -13.77 13.49
CA PRO A 6 0.36 -14.51 13.10
C PRO A 6 -0.90 -13.88 13.72
N ALA A 7 -2.03 -14.07 13.08
CA ALA A 7 -3.32 -13.51 13.50
C ALA A 7 -4.39 -14.61 13.67
N ASP A 8 -5.48 -14.26 14.37
CA ASP A 8 -6.71 -15.06 14.33
C ASP A 8 -7.46 -14.66 13.05
N ILE A 9 -7.21 -15.41 11.98
CA ILE A 9 -7.74 -15.14 10.66
C ILE A 9 -9.21 -15.56 10.55
N LEU A 10 -10.05 -14.65 10.08
CA LEU A 10 -11.44 -14.90 9.74
C LEU A 10 -11.58 -15.18 8.25
N MET A 11 -12.08 -16.36 7.89
CA MET A 11 -12.39 -16.72 6.50
C MET A 11 -13.89 -16.96 6.34
N PRO A 12 -14.53 -16.48 5.27
CA PRO A 12 -15.96 -16.71 5.06
C PRO A 12 -16.25 -18.18 4.77
N LYS A 13 -17.37 -18.67 5.30
CA LYS A 13 -17.95 -19.98 4.96
C LYS A 13 -18.83 -19.82 3.72
N THR A 14 -18.21 -19.76 2.55
CA THR A 14 -18.96 -19.65 1.27
C THR A 14 -18.29 -20.47 0.18
N ASP A 15 -19.10 -21.03 -0.70
CA ASP A 15 -18.63 -21.67 -1.93
C ASP A 15 -18.49 -20.65 -3.08
N HIS A 16 -18.74 -19.35 -2.82
CA HIS A 16 -18.74 -18.26 -3.78
C HIS A 16 -17.68 -17.21 -3.41
N MET A 17 -16.40 -17.62 -3.37
CA MET A 17 -15.30 -16.74 -3.08
C MET A 17 -15.14 -15.63 -4.12
N GLU A 18 -15.53 -15.88 -5.37
CA GLU A 18 -15.57 -14.92 -6.47
C GLU A 18 -16.57 -13.77 -6.23
N LYS A 19 -17.58 -13.98 -5.37
CA LYS A 19 -18.54 -12.95 -4.94
C LYS A 19 -18.15 -12.32 -3.62
N TRP A 20 -17.38 -13.05 -2.81
CA TRP A 20 -16.87 -12.53 -1.54
C TRP A 20 -15.81 -11.46 -1.75
N ALA A 21 -14.80 -11.75 -2.57
CA ALA A 21 -13.62 -10.94 -2.73
C ALA A 21 -13.88 -9.70 -3.60
N VAL A 22 -13.70 -8.51 -3.05
CA VAL A 22 -13.84 -7.23 -3.73
C VAL A 22 -12.55 -6.44 -3.62
N ILE A 23 -12.19 -5.70 -4.65
CA ILE A 23 -10.97 -4.89 -4.70
C ILE A 23 -10.95 -3.81 -3.61
N ALA A 24 -9.77 -3.35 -3.25
CA ALA A 24 -9.54 -2.26 -2.31
C ALA A 24 -10.43 -1.04 -2.58
N CYS A 25 -11.06 -0.51 -1.53
CA CYS A 25 -12.08 0.52 -1.60
C CYS A 25 -11.61 1.87 -2.14
N ASP A 26 -10.30 2.10 -2.21
CA ASP A 26 -9.66 3.31 -2.73
C ASP A 26 -9.31 3.22 -4.23
N GLN A 27 -9.72 2.14 -4.90
CA GLN A 27 -9.59 2.00 -6.35
C GLN A 27 -10.86 2.46 -7.07
N PHE A 28 -10.73 2.80 -8.35
CA PHE A 28 -11.85 3.20 -9.21
C PHE A 28 -12.72 4.32 -8.63
N THR A 29 -12.09 5.31 -7.98
CA THR A 29 -12.77 6.37 -7.23
C THR A 29 -13.64 7.29 -8.12
N SER A 30 -13.34 7.37 -9.41
CA SER A 30 -14.11 8.15 -10.39
C SER A 30 -15.01 7.28 -11.28
N ASP A 31 -15.05 5.97 -11.07
CA ASP A 31 -15.81 5.01 -11.89
C ASP A 31 -16.97 4.39 -11.10
N GLN A 32 -18.09 5.10 -11.04
CA GLN A 32 -19.31 4.61 -10.38
C GLN A 32 -19.84 3.34 -11.06
N ALA A 33 -19.69 3.21 -12.39
CA ALA A 33 -20.16 2.04 -13.14
C ALA A 33 -19.41 0.77 -12.75
N TYR A 34 -18.12 0.87 -12.39
CA TYR A 34 -17.35 -0.23 -11.82
C TYR A 34 -18.01 -0.76 -10.53
N TRP A 35 -18.29 0.13 -9.58
CA TRP A 35 -18.88 -0.25 -8.29
C TRP A 35 -20.33 -0.76 -8.44
N ASP A 36 -21.08 -0.29 -9.42
CA ASP A 36 -22.41 -0.81 -9.72
C ASP A 36 -22.34 -2.24 -10.27
N ARG A 37 -21.35 -2.57 -11.13
CA ARG A 37 -21.11 -3.96 -11.57
C ARG A 37 -20.68 -4.86 -10.41
N VAL A 38 -19.78 -4.39 -9.54
CA VAL A 38 -19.35 -5.14 -8.35
C VAL A 38 -20.54 -5.48 -7.45
N ARG A 39 -21.43 -4.51 -7.16
CA ARG A 39 -22.64 -4.77 -6.37
C ARG A 39 -23.56 -5.79 -7.04
N LYS A 40 -23.74 -5.68 -8.35
CA LYS A 40 -24.55 -6.62 -9.12
C LYS A 40 -23.96 -8.03 -9.10
N ASN A 41 -22.64 -8.18 -9.25
CA ASN A 41 -21.96 -9.47 -9.21
C ASN A 41 -22.08 -10.15 -7.84
N ALA A 42 -22.05 -9.36 -6.76
CA ALA A 42 -22.17 -9.83 -5.38
C ALA A 42 -23.63 -10.00 -4.90
N GLU A 43 -24.63 -9.66 -5.72
CA GLU A 43 -26.03 -9.69 -5.31
C GLU A 43 -26.46 -11.07 -4.78
N GLY A 44 -27.14 -11.05 -3.63
CA GLY A 44 -27.67 -12.26 -2.97
C GLY A 44 -26.63 -13.14 -2.27
N ALA A 45 -25.35 -12.74 -2.25
CA ALA A 45 -24.29 -13.47 -1.57
C ALA A 45 -23.71 -12.69 -0.37
N VAL A 46 -23.05 -13.39 0.56
CA VAL A 46 -22.15 -12.74 1.51
C VAL A 46 -20.96 -12.17 0.73
N SER A 47 -20.62 -10.91 0.97
CA SER A 47 -19.59 -10.22 0.20
C SER A 47 -18.96 -9.08 0.99
N THR A 48 -17.68 -8.83 0.71
CA THR A 48 -16.95 -7.72 1.32
C THR A 48 -17.43 -6.36 0.84
N ILE A 49 -18.15 -6.26 -0.30
CA ILE A 49 -18.78 -4.99 -0.74
C ILE A 49 -19.77 -4.44 0.31
N ASN A 50 -20.37 -5.32 1.12
CA ASN A 50 -21.28 -4.94 2.20
C ASN A 50 -20.55 -4.52 3.49
N LEU A 51 -19.22 -4.67 3.53
CA LEU A 51 -18.36 -4.42 4.69
C LEU A 51 -17.38 -3.27 4.46
N ILE A 52 -17.37 -2.66 3.27
CA ILE A 52 -16.44 -1.60 2.89
C ILE A 52 -17.21 -0.37 2.41
N LEU A 53 -16.57 0.79 2.53
CA LEU A 53 -17.05 2.05 1.96
C LEU A 53 -16.16 2.41 0.76
N PRO A 54 -16.61 2.27 -0.49
CA PRO A 54 -15.87 2.73 -1.65
C PRO A 54 -15.50 4.21 -1.53
N GLU A 55 -14.28 4.58 -1.88
CA GLU A 55 -13.81 5.97 -1.77
C GLU A 55 -14.62 6.93 -2.68
N ALA A 56 -15.21 6.41 -3.75
CA ALA A 56 -16.16 7.12 -4.59
C ALA A 56 -17.38 7.68 -3.83
N GLU A 57 -17.68 7.17 -2.64
CA GLU A 57 -18.82 7.58 -1.82
C GLU A 57 -18.42 8.50 -0.64
N LEU A 58 -17.12 8.69 -0.40
CA LEU A 58 -16.63 9.56 0.66
C LEU A 58 -17.02 11.03 0.39
N GLY A 59 -17.46 11.72 1.46
CA GLY A 59 -17.88 13.11 1.37
C GLY A 59 -19.27 13.32 0.72
N THR A 60 -19.98 12.23 0.38
CA THR A 60 -21.35 12.29 -0.13
C THR A 60 -22.38 12.19 1.01
N GLU A 61 -23.65 12.55 0.73
CA GLU A 61 -24.77 12.38 1.68
C GLU A 61 -24.98 10.91 2.08
N LYS A 62 -24.49 9.95 1.30
CA LYS A 62 -24.62 8.52 1.54
C LYS A 62 -23.62 8.00 2.59
N GLU A 63 -22.49 8.70 2.82
CA GLU A 63 -21.41 8.23 3.68
C GLU A 63 -21.86 7.78 5.08
N ALA A 64 -22.60 8.64 5.79
CA ALA A 64 -23.02 8.33 7.16
C ALA A 64 -23.96 7.13 7.23
N LYS A 65 -24.91 7.02 6.29
CA LYS A 65 -25.84 5.89 6.20
C LYS A 65 -25.10 4.60 5.89
N HIS A 66 -24.24 4.59 4.88
CA HIS A 66 -23.47 3.39 4.50
C HIS A 66 -22.50 2.96 5.62
N THR A 67 -21.86 3.89 6.32
CA THR A 67 -21.02 3.56 7.49
C THR A 67 -21.80 2.81 8.56
N ALA A 68 -23.03 3.23 8.87
CA ALA A 68 -23.88 2.54 9.84
C ALA A 68 -24.31 1.15 9.35
N GLU A 69 -24.67 1.05 8.06
CA GLU A 69 -25.05 -0.23 7.43
C GLU A 69 -23.87 -1.23 7.40
N ILE A 70 -22.66 -0.78 7.08
CA ILE A 70 -21.43 -1.58 7.10
C ILE A 70 -21.21 -2.17 8.49
N ASN A 71 -21.22 -1.35 9.53
CA ASN A 71 -20.99 -1.79 10.91
C ASN A 71 -22.08 -2.75 11.41
N ALA A 72 -23.33 -2.52 11.02
CA ALA A 72 -24.45 -3.43 11.31
C ALA A 72 -24.27 -4.78 10.58
N THR A 73 -23.86 -4.75 9.33
CA THR A 73 -23.60 -5.96 8.52
C THR A 73 -22.42 -6.75 9.06
N MET A 74 -21.33 -6.10 9.48
CA MET A 74 -20.21 -6.78 10.13
C MET A 74 -20.65 -7.53 11.38
N LYS A 75 -21.45 -6.90 12.25
CA LYS A 75 -22.02 -7.53 13.44
C LYS A 75 -22.89 -8.72 13.06
N LYS A 76 -23.79 -8.54 12.11
CA LYS A 76 -24.67 -9.60 11.61
C LYS A 76 -23.89 -10.78 11.07
N TYR A 77 -22.84 -10.57 10.26
CA TYR A 77 -22.01 -11.65 9.73
C TYR A 77 -21.30 -12.43 10.85
N MET A 78 -20.89 -11.74 11.91
CA MET A 78 -20.33 -12.39 13.10
C MET A 78 -21.37 -13.23 13.85
N GLU A 79 -22.57 -12.71 14.07
CA GLU A 79 -23.69 -13.37 14.77
C GLU A 79 -24.23 -14.56 13.97
N ASP A 80 -24.35 -14.42 12.66
CA ASP A 80 -24.81 -15.48 11.75
C ASP A 80 -23.75 -16.59 11.55
N GLY A 81 -22.55 -16.45 12.13
CA GLY A 81 -21.48 -17.43 12.03
C GLY A 81 -20.92 -17.60 10.62
N VAL A 82 -20.92 -16.51 9.84
CA VAL A 82 -20.37 -16.47 8.46
C VAL A 82 -18.91 -16.90 8.40
N PHE A 83 -18.14 -16.72 9.48
CA PHE A 83 -16.71 -16.95 9.48
C PHE A 83 -16.28 -18.27 10.13
N THR A 84 -15.25 -18.89 9.57
CA THR A 84 -14.36 -19.83 10.25
C THR A 84 -13.17 -19.04 10.79
N VAL A 85 -12.78 -19.33 12.03
CA VAL A 85 -11.61 -18.73 12.68
C VAL A 85 -10.44 -19.69 12.57
N TYR A 86 -9.31 -19.23 12.06
CA TYR A 86 -8.02 -19.92 12.08
C TYR A 86 -7.10 -19.18 13.06
N PRO A 87 -6.96 -19.71 14.31
CA PRO A 87 -6.21 -19.00 15.34
C PRO A 87 -4.72 -19.07 15.11
N ASN A 88 -4.00 -18.01 15.49
CA ASN A 88 -2.53 -17.93 15.49
C ASN A 88 -1.92 -18.43 14.17
N SER A 89 -2.39 -17.93 13.06
CA SER A 89 -2.01 -18.40 11.71
C SER A 89 -1.62 -17.25 10.79
N PHE A 90 -0.96 -17.62 9.68
CA PHE A 90 -0.82 -16.78 8.49
C PHE A 90 -1.61 -17.40 7.33
N VAL A 91 -1.80 -16.61 6.26
CA VAL A 91 -2.23 -17.15 4.96
C VAL A 91 -1.15 -16.84 3.94
N TYR A 92 -0.56 -17.88 3.34
CA TYR A 92 0.29 -17.72 2.17
C TYR A 92 -0.59 -17.52 0.95
N VAL A 93 -0.27 -16.53 0.12
CA VAL A 93 -1.09 -16.10 -1.02
C VAL A 93 -0.25 -16.10 -2.29
N GLU A 94 -0.78 -16.68 -3.35
CA GLU A 94 -0.31 -16.49 -4.73
C GLU A 94 -1.36 -15.73 -5.52
N ARG A 95 -0.97 -14.61 -6.12
CA ARG A 95 -1.80 -13.81 -7.01
C ARG A 95 -1.24 -13.84 -8.42
N THR A 96 -1.95 -14.50 -9.34
CA THR A 96 -1.61 -14.43 -10.77
C THR A 96 -2.16 -13.15 -11.37
N LEU A 97 -1.27 -12.31 -11.88
CA LEU A 97 -1.58 -11.03 -12.49
C LEU A 97 -1.96 -11.17 -13.97
N GLU A 98 -2.45 -10.10 -14.58
CA GLU A 98 -2.89 -10.09 -16.00
C GLU A 98 -1.77 -10.52 -16.97
N ASN A 99 -0.53 -10.16 -16.69
CA ASN A 99 0.64 -10.55 -17.49
C ASN A 99 1.12 -11.99 -17.24
N GLY A 100 0.42 -12.76 -16.41
CA GLY A 100 0.73 -14.15 -16.06
C GLY A 100 1.83 -14.31 -14.99
N SER A 101 2.41 -13.22 -14.48
CA SER A 101 3.32 -13.32 -13.35
C SER A 101 2.58 -13.66 -12.06
N VAL A 102 3.25 -14.34 -11.14
CA VAL A 102 2.68 -14.75 -9.85
C VAL A 102 3.36 -13.97 -8.74
N ARG A 103 2.58 -13.18 -8.02
CA ARG A 103 3.01 -12.41 -6.86
C ARG A 103 2.75 -13.24 -5.60
N GLU A 104 3.75 -13.34 -4.75
CA GLU A 104 3.71 -14.10 -3.50
C GLU A 104 3.57 -13.16 -2.30
N GLY A 105 2.71 -13.52 -1.36
CA GLY A 105 2.47 -12.75 -0.14
C GLY A 105 2.17 -13.62 1.08
N LEU A 106 2.32 -13.04 2.26
CA LEU A 106 1.97 -13.67 3.53
C LEU A 106 1.06 -12.73 4.34
N VAL A 107 -0.18 -13.14 4.58
CA VAL A 107 -1.14 -12.38 5.38
C VAL A 107 -0.91 -12.66 6.85
N GLY A 108 -0.74 -11.61 7.63
CA GLY A 108 -0.59 -11.62 9.07
C GLY A 108 -0.87 -10.24 9.65
N MET A 109 -0.58 -10.02 10.93
CA MET A 109 -0.83 -8.74 11.56
C MET A 109 0.47 -8.02 11.96
N VAL A 110 0.45 -6.69 11.87
CA VAL A 110 1.52 -5.83 12.37
C VAL A 110 1.16 -5.21 13.72
N ASP A 111 2.18 -5.02 14.56
CA ASP A 111 2.06 -4.26 15.80
C ASP A 111 2.10 -2.75 15.49
N LEU A 112 0.99 -2.06 15.74
CA LEU A 112 0.88 -0.63 15.50
C LEU A 112 1.79 0.20 16.42
N ASP A 113 2.27 -0.34 17.54
CA ASP A 113 3.29 0.35 18.35
C ASP A 113 4.67 0.35 17.68
N ALA A 114 4.92 -0.56 16.72
CA ALA A 114 6.11 -0.57 15.87
C ALA A 114 5.99 0.30 14.62
N TYR A 115 4.81 0.88 14.35
CA TYR A 115 4.51 1.70 13.18
C TYR A 115 4.36 3.18 13.54
N ASP A 116 5.01 4.03 12.73
CA ASP A 116 4.82 5.48 12.77
C ASP A 116 4.78 6.03 11.33
N TYR A 117 3.75 6.82 11.02
CA TYR A 117 3.56 7.44 9.70
C TYR A 117 3.95 8.92 9.66
N THR A 118 4.49 9.46 10.76
CA THR A 118 4.95 10.86 10.79
C THR A 118 6.20 11.03 9.94
N PRO A 119 6.34 12.14 9.20
CA PRO A 119 7.55 12.41 8.45
C PRO A 119 8.80 12.39 9.34
N GLY A 120 9.82 11.65 8.92
CA GLY A 120 11.06 11.51 9.71
C GLY A 120 10.99 10.48 10.84
N ALA A 121 9.92 9.67 10.89
CA ALA A 121 9.81 8.58 11.84
C ALA A 121 11.00 7.61 11.76
N THR A 122 11.36 7.04 12.90
CA THR A 122 12.48 6.09 13.06
C THR A 122 12.02 4.74 13.60
N SER A 123 10.73 4.41 13.43
CA SER A 123 10.11 3.16 13.84
C SER A 123 10.52 1.98 12.95
N ALA A 124 10.25 0.75 13.41
CA ALA A 124 10.56 -0.47 12.65
C ALA A 124 9.70 -0.59 11.37
N ILE A 125 8.48 -0.08 11.40
CA ILE A 125 7.58 -0.01 10.23
C ILE A 125 7.40 1.46 9.87
N ARG A 126 7.63 1.82 8.61
CA ARG A 126 7.50 3.22 8.14
C ARG A 126 6.62 3.31 6.90
N ALA A 127 5.91 4.43 6.79
CA ALA A 127 5.19 4.79 5.58
C ALA A 127 6.19 5.11 4.45
N THR A 128 5.87 4.71 3.23
CA THR A 128 6.66 5.10 2.04
C THR A 128 6.22 6.44 1.49
N GLU A 129 4.94 6.80 1.66
CA GLU A 129 4.38 8.06 1.20
C GLU A 129 3.86 8.90 2.39
N ARG A 130 3.85 10.21 2.19
CA ARG A 130 3.27 11.13 3.17
C ARG A 130 1.76 10.89 3.31
N THR A 131 1.33 10.61 4.52
CA THR A 131 -0.09 10.52 4.86
C THR A 131 -0.75 11.89 4.78
N VAL A 132 -1.88 11.98 4.10
CA VAL A 132 -2.71 13.18 4.00
C VAL A 132 -3.67 13.18 5.21
N PRO A 133 -3.50 14.11 6.19
CA PRO A 133 -4.28 14.07 7.44
C PRO A 133 -5.80 14.13 7.20
N GLU A 134 -6.24 14.85 6.20
CA GLU A 134 -7.65 15.03 5.85
C GLU A 134 -8.33 13.74 5.40
N ARG A 135 -7.56 12.76 4.95
CA ARG A 135 -8.06 11.43 4.52
C ARG A 135 -8.29 10.46 5.69
N ILE A 136 -7.77 10.74 6.88
CA ILE A 136 -7.90 9.87 8.05
C ILE A 136 -9.30 9.93 8.67
N PRO A 137 -9.91 11.11 8.97
CA PRO A 137 -11.18 11.17 9.70
C PRO A 137 -12.35 10.42 9.07
N PRO A 138 -12.57 10.42 7.74
CA PRO A 138 -13.65 9.63 7.13
C PRO A 138 -13.46 8.12 7.36
N ARG A 139 -12.23 7.63 7.23
CA ARG A 139 -11.89 6.21 7.45
C ARG A 139 -11.99 5.80 8.92
N GLN A 140 -11.65 6.72 9.84
CA GLN A 140 -11.83 6.50 11.28
C GLN A 140 -13.30 6.29 11.65
N ARG A 141 -14.24 7.03 11.02
CA ARG A 141 -15.67 6.87 11.28
C ARG A 141 -16.15 5.44 10.99
N VAL A 142 -15.66 4.83 9.91
CA VAL A 142 -15.99 3.43 9.61
C VAL A 142 -15.33 2.49 10.62
N ARG A 143 -14.02 2.64 10.86
CA ARG A 143 -13.22 1.72 11.68
C ARG A 143 -13.55 1.77 13.16
N ARG A 144 -13.88 2.94 13.71
CA ARG A 144 -14.11 3.15 15.17
C ARG A 144 -15.13 2.18 15.74
N ASP A 145 -16.20 1.91 15.00
CA ASP A 145 -17.31 1.05 15.46
C ASP A 145 -17.29 -0.35 14.83
N ALA A 146 -16.40 -0.59 13.90
CA ALA A 146 -16.26 -1.88 13.23
C ALA A 146 -15.79 -2.98 14.22
N PRO A 147 -16.44 -4.16 14.27
CA PRO A 147 -15.99 -5.28 15.07
C PRO A 147 -14.84 -6.06 14.43
N ILE A 148 -14.72 -5.99 13.10
CA ILE A 148 -13.71 -6.67 12.30
C ILE A 148 -13.04 -5.67 11.33
N GLU A 149 -11.89 -6.05 10.83
CA GLU A 149 -11.21 -5.37 9.73
C GLU A 149 -11.02 -6.31 8.53
N LEU A 150 -10.98 -5.72 7.37
CA LEU A 150 -10.63 -6.35 6.09
C LEU A 150 -9.51 -5.49 5.49
N PRO A 151 -8.27 -5.94 5.46
CA PRO A 151 -7.17 -5.09 5.04
C PRO A 151 -6.92 -5.18 3.54
N HIS A 152 -6.40 -4.09 3.02
CA HIS A 152 -5.78 -4.03 1.69
C HIS A 152 -4.35 -3.49 1.73
N VAL A 153 -3.74 -3.47 2.92
CA VAL A 153 -2.37 -2.98 3.11
C VAL A 153 -1.37 -3.99 2.58
N LEU A 154 -0.50 -3.56 1.67
CA LEU A 154 0.67 -4.29 1.22
C LEU A 154 1.90 -3.78 1.99
N MET A 155 2.53 -4.67 2.73
CA MET A 155 3.74 -4.41 3.50
C MET A 155 4.93 -5.02 2.77
N LEU A 156 6.04 -4.30 2.69
CA LEU A 156 7.24 -4.75 1.99
C LEU A 156 8.36 -5.11 2.94
N CYS A 157 9.05 -6.23 2.67
CA CYS A 157 10.33 -6.56 3.26
C CYS A 157 11.44 -6.53 2.21
N ASP A 158 12.68 -6.27 2.65
CA ASP A 158 13.89 -6.27 1.82
C ASP A 158 14.69 -7.56 2.07
N ASP A 159 14.06 -8.70 1.80
CA ASP A 159 14.61 -10.04 2.01
C ASP A 159 15.28 -10.57 0.73
N HIS A 160 16.50 -10.08 0.47
CA HIS A 160 17.28 -10.50 -0.71
C HIS A 160 17.58 -11.99 -0.72
N ASP A 161 17.79 -12.59 0.44
CA ASP A 161 18.13 -14.00 0.59
C ASP A 161 16.91 -14.94 0.52
N LYS A 162 15.71 -14.37 0.39
CA LYS A 162 14.45 -15.12 0.25
C LYS A 162 14.21 -16.14 1.37
N LYS A 163 14.36 -15.70 2.61
CA LYS A 163 14.27 -16.55 3.81
C LYS A 163 12.91 -16.48 4.51
N LEU A 164 12.05 -15.51 4.16
CA LEU A 164 10.77 -15.29 4.84
C LEU A 164 9.62 -16.02 4.14
N ILE A 165 9.24 -15.62 2.95
CA ILE A 165 8.03 -16.08 2.26
C ILE A 165 8.32 -17.34 1.43
N GLU A 166 9.39 -17.34 0.71
CA GLU A 166 9.76 -18.40 -0.25
C GLU A 166 9.94 -19.81 0.38
N PRO A 167 10.41 -19.99 1.64
CA PRO A 167 10.40 -21.31 2.28
C PRO A 167 8.99 -21.85 2.54
N ILE A 168 7.99 -20.98 2.71
CA ILE A 168 6.57 -21.37 2.82
C ILE A 168 6.05 -21.77 1.44
N ALA A 169 6.34 -20.96 0.41
CA ALA A 169 5.99 -21.25 -0.98
C ALA A 169 6.50 -22.62 -1.43
N ALA A 170 7.73 -22.97 -1.09
CA ALA A 170 8.37 -24.25 -1.46
C ALA A 170 7.64 -25.50 -0.92
N LYS A 171 6.81 -25.35 0.11
CA LYS A 171 6.06 -26.46 0.75
C LYS A 171 4.53 -26.30 0.65
N LYS A 172 4.03 -25.35 -0.15
CA LYS A 172 2.60 -25.04 -0.27
C LYS A 172 1.70 -26.23 -0.55
N ASP A 173 2.18 -27.22 -1.32
CA ASP A 173 1.42 -28.42 -1.66
C ASP A 173 1.13 -29.32 -0.44
N SER A 174 1.85 -29.15 0.67
CA SER A 174 1.59 -29.80 1.96
C SER A 174 0.67 -29.01 2.88
N LEU A 175 0.39 -27.75 2.56
CA LEU A 175 -0.46 -26.87 3.36
C LEU A 175 -1.93 -27.03 3.00
N LYS A 176 -2.79 -26.70 3.94
CA LYS A 176 -4.24 -26.69 3.71
C LYS A 176 -4.61 -25.51 2.80
N LYS A 177 -5.12 -25.78 1.61
CA LYS A 177 -5.68 -24.77 0.72
C LYS A 177 -6.96 -24.18 1.34
N LEU A 178 -7.06 -22.86 1.42
CA LEU A 178 -8.22 -22.14 1.93
C LEU A 178 -9.14 -21.66 0.83
N TYR A 179 -8.55 -21.21 -0.29
CA TYR A 179 -9.26 -20.72 -1.47
C TYR A 179 -8.43 -20.86 -2.74
N ASP A 180 -9.10 -20.90 -3.89
CA ASP A 180 -8.51 -21.05 -5.22
C ASP A 180 -9.57 -20.67 -6.27
N PHE A 181 -9.52 -19.40 -6.79
CA PHE A 181 -10.58 -18.88 -7.65
C PHE A 181 -10.15 -17.64 -8.44
N ASP A 182 -10.93 -17.32 -9.50
CA ASP A 182 -10.75 -16.10 -10.27
C ASP A 182 -11.44 -14.91 -9.61
N LEU A 183 -10.72 -13.79 -9.50
CA LEU A 183 -11.23 -12.56 -8.92
C LEU A 183 -12.15 -11.82 -9.91
N MET A 184 -13.19 -11.18 -9.40
CA MET A 184 -14.13 -10.42 -10.23
C MET A 184 -13.46 -9.25 -10.94
N GLU A 185 -14.10 -8.73 -12.00
CA GLU A 185 -13.69 -7.54 -12.77
C GLU A 185 -12.26 -7.65 -13.32
N ASP A 186 -11.91 -8.83 -13.86
CA ASP A 186 -10.60 -9.14 -14.45
C ASP A 186 -9.43 -8.99 -13.47
N GLY A 187 -9.68 -9.26 -12.18
CA GLY A 187 -8.68 -9.17 -11.13
C GLY A 187 -7.59 -10.23 -11.18
N GLY A 188 -7.61 -11.16 -12.11
CA GLY A 188 -6.69 -12.30 -12.18
C GLY A 188 -7.12 -13.45 -11.27
N HIS A 189 -6.19 -14.36 -10.99
CA HIS A 189 -6.44 -15.56 -10.17
C HIS A 189 -5.75 -15.44 -8.81
N ILE A 190 -6.36 -16.02 -7.76
CA ILE A 190 -5.79 -16.00 -6.42
C ILE A 190 -5.97 -17.36 -5.73
N THR A 191 -4.89 -17.81 -5.07
CA THR A 191 -4.89 -19.02 -4.25
C THR A 191 -4.30 -18.70 -2.89
N GLY A 192 -4.88 -19.25 -1.82
CA GLY A 192 -4.41 -19.06 -0.45
C GLY A 192 -4.29 -20.38 0.32
N TRP A 193 -3.25 -20.48 1.14
CA TRP A 193 -2.98 -21.65 1.98
C TRP A 193 -2.77 -21.25 3.43
N LEU A 194 -3.29 -22.08 4.33
CA LEU A 194 -3.14 -21.90 5.78
C LEU A 194 -1.72 -22.25 6.22
N VAL A 195 -1.11 -21.35 6.97
CA VAL A 195 0.20 -21.54 7.61
C VAL A 195 -0.01 -21.53 9.12
N GLU A 196 0.20 -22.68 9.78
CA GLU A 196 -0.06 -22.85 11.20
C GLU A 196 1.01 -23.73 11.89
N GLY A 197 0.96 -23.83 13.20
CA GLY A 197 1.81 -24.72 14.00
C GLY A 197 3.30 -24.46 13.79
N LYS A 198 4.02 -25.52 13.40
CA LYS A 198 5.48 -25.46 13.21
C LYS A 198 5.91 -24.44 12.14
N ASP A 199 5.12 -24.24 11.10
CA ASP A 199 5.46 -23.31 10.04
C ASP A 199 5.41 -21.85 10.50
N VAL A 200 4.54 -21.52 11.45
CA VAL A 200 4.52 -20.22 12.15
C VAL A 200 5.78 -20.06 13.01
N GLU A 201 6.21 -21.11 13.72
CA GLU A 201 7.44 -21.07 14.54
C GLU A 201 8.69 -20.85 13.67
N ASP A 202 8.80 -21.59 12.55
CA ASP A 202 9.90 -21.50 11.62
C ASP A 202 9.97 -20.09 10.98
N PHE A 203 8.81 -19.53 10.59
CA PHE A 203 8.72 -18.17 10.08
C PHE A 203 9.15 -17.13 11.13
N ASN A 204 8.68 -17.24 12.37
CA ASN A 204 9.05 -16.32 13.44
C ASN A 204 10.55 -16.33 13.73
N LYS A 205 11.22 -17.50 13.62
CA LYS A 205 12.67 -17.61 13.72
C LYS A 205 13.35 -16.89 12.56
N ALA A 206 12.93 -17.16 11.31
CA ALA A 206 13.47 -16.50 10.13
C ALA A 206 13.27 -14.98 10.19
N LEU A 207 12.13 -14.51 10.68
CA LEU A 207 11.84 -13.07 10.87
C LEU A 207 12.78 -12.43 11.90
N THR A 208 13.14 -13.15 12.96
CA THR A 208 14.11 -12.65 13.95
C THR A 208 15.50 -12.49 13.33
N GLU A 209 15.94 -13.48 12.54
CA GLU A 209 17.21 -13.44 11.80
C GLU A 209 17.22 -12.32 10.75
N TYR A 210 16.14 -12.17 9.99
CA TYR A 210 15.94 -11.10 9.02
C TYR A 210 16.03 -9.71 9.68
N THR A 211 15.34 -9.52 10.81
CA THR A 211 15.34 -8.24 11.54
C THR A 211 16.76 -7.85 11.98
N ALA A 212 17.57 -8.82 12.43
CA ALA A 212 18.95 -8.58 12.78
C ALA A 212 19.80 -8.22 11.54
N ALA A 213 19.64 -8.95 10.45
CA ALA A 213 20.35 -8.70 9.18
C ALA A 213 20.04 -7.31 8.58
N VAL A 214 18.78 -6.88 8.63
CA VAL A 214 18.37 -5.53 8.21
C VAL A 214 19.03 -4.46 9.08
N GLY A 215 19.13 -4.70 10.40
CA GLY A 215 19.83 -3.80 11.34
C GLY A 215 21.30 -3.62 10.97
N GLU A 216 21.97 -4.70 10.53
CA GLU A 216 23.36 -4.65 10.06
C GLU A 216 23.49 -3.99 8.69
N LYS A 217 22.61 -4.33 7.74
CA LYS A 217 22.59 -3.78 6.36
C LYS A 217 22.46 -2.25 6.35
N TYR A 218 21.67 -1.70 7.25
CA TYR A 218 21.39 -0.27 7.34
C TYR A 218 22.07 0.36 8.59
N THR A 219 23.25 -0.11 8.97
CA THR A 219 24.05 0.44 10.09
C THR A 219 24.35 1.93 9.90
N GLY A 220 24.37 2.66 11.00
CA GLY A 220 24.68 4.10 11.01
C GLY A 220 23.45 5.00 10.88
N LEU A 221 22.27 4.44 10.74
CA LEU A 221 21.01 5.18 10.72
C LEU A 221 20.54 5.47 12.15
N LYS A 222 19.93 6.64 12.35
CA LYS A 222 19.33 6.99 13.63
C LYS A 222 18.02 6.24 13.86
N GLY A 223 17.81 5.74 15.07
CA GLY A 223 16.56 5.10 15.50
C GLY A 223 16.55 3.58 15.33
N THR A 224 15.36 2.98 15.44
CA THR A 224 15.13 1.55 15.22
C THR A 224 15.37 1.20 13.76
N PRO A 225 16.03 0.05 13.45
CA PRO A 225 16.16 -0.40 12.08
C PRO A 225 14.79 -0.48 11.41
N MET A 226 14.68 0.00 10.16
CA MET A 226 13.48 -0.14 9.36
C MET A 226 13.39 -1.57 8.85
N VAL A 227 12.47 -2.33 9.41
CA VAL A 227 12.26 -3.75 9.08
C VAL A 227 11.29 -3.89 7.92
N PHE A 228 10.25 -3.04 7.90
CA PHE A 228 9.21 -3.06 6.88
C PHE A 228 8.87 -1.67 6.38
N ALA A 229 8.44 -1.61 5.12
CA ALA A 229 7.89 -0.42 4.48
C ALA A 229 6.43 -0.66 4.09
N VAL A 230 5.57 0.35 4.22
CA VAL A 230 4.20 0.27 3.71
C VAL A 230 4.22 0.53 2.21
N GLY A 231 4.01 -0.50 1.39
CA GLY A 231 4.04 -0.40 -0.07
C GLY A 231 2.75 0.21 -0.64
N ASP A 232 1.60 -0.23 -0.12
CA ASP A 232 0.27 0.29 -0.49
C ASP A 232 -0.65 0.29 0.73
N GLY A 233 -1.71 1.11 0.71
CA GLY A 233 -2.63 1.24 1.83
C GLY A 233 -2.10 2.12 2.97
N ASN A 234 -1.20 3.07 2.71
CA ASN A 234 -0.62 3.98 3.71
C ASN A 234 -1.69 4.68 4.57
N HIS A 235 -2.78 5.20 3.95
CA HIS A 235 -3.87 5.86 4.68
C HIS A 235 -4.67 4.87 5.54
N SER A 236 -4.81 3.63 5.11
CA SER A 236 -5.52 2.57 5.85
C SER A 236 -4.78 2.21 7.12
N LEU A 237 -3.47 1.96 7.03
CA LEU A 237 -2.65 1.63 8.20
C LEU A 237 -2.52 2.83 9.16
N ALA A 238 -2.36 4.05 8.62
CA ALA A 238 -2.36 5.28 9.43
C ALA A 238 -3.69 5.48 10.18
N THR A 239 -4.81 5.14 9.55
CA THR A 239 -6.14 5.16 10.19
C THR A 239 -6.22 4.14 11.33
N ALA A 240 -5.72 2.92 11.13
CA ALA A 240 -5.67 1.90 12.18
C ALA A 240 -4.85 2.38 13.39
N LYS A 241 -3.65 2.95 13.14
CA LYS A 241 -2.80 3.56 14.16
C LYS A 241 -3.53 4.69 14.90
N SER A 242 -4.14 5.60 14.16
CA SER A 242 -4.87 6.75 14.74
C SER A 242 -6.05 6.31 15.61
N CYS A 243 -6.81 5.28 15.21
CA CYS A 243 -7.88 4.71 16.05
C CYS A 243 -7.32 4.06 17.34
N TYR A 244 -6.19 3.38 17.25
CA TYR A 244 -5.54 2.78 18.42
C TYR A 244 -5.00 3.85 19.38
N GLU A 245 -4.39 4.92 18.87
CA GLU A 245 -3.95 6.05 19.71
C GLU A 245 -5.15 6.77 20.37
N GLU A 246 -6.26 6.95 19.67
CA GLU A 246 -7.50 7.47 20.24
C GLU A 246 -8.03 6.56 21.36
N LEU A 247 -7.99 5.24 21.16
CA LEU A 247 -8.38 4.26 22.18
C LEU A 247 -7.51 4.38 23.44
N LYS A 248 -6.19 4.45 23.28
CA LYS A 248 -5.24 4.68 24.41
C LYS A 248 -5.54 5.96 25.14
N LYS A 249 -5.77 7.05 24.41
CA LYS A 249 -6.08 8.36 25.00
C LYS A 249 -7.39 8.37 25.81
N ASN A 250 -8.39 7.63 25.33
CA ASN A 250 -9.71 7.57 25.97
C ASN A 250 -9.75 6.60 27.16
N ASN A 251 -8.73 5.74 27.31
CA ASN A 251 -8.64 4.75 28.38
C ASN A 251 -7.31 4.86 29.16
N PRO A 252 -7.03 6.02 29.81
CA PRO A 252 -5.77 6.21 30.50
C PRO A 252 -5.61 5.21 31.66
N GLY A 253 -4.46 4.54 31.73
CA GLY A 253 -4.15 3.55 32.77
C GLY A 253 -4.69 2.14 32.52
N VAL A 254 -5.43 1.91 31.44
CA VAL A 254 -5.84 0.56 31.02
C VAL A 254 -4.70 -0.08 30.24
N ASP A 255 -4.34 -1.32 30.59
CA ASP A 255 -3.40 -2.10 29.81
C ASP A 255 -4.07 -2.58 28.50
N LEU A 256 -3.63 -2.02 27.38
CA LEU A 256 -4.09 -2.35 26.03
C LEU A 256 -3.06 -3.20 25.26
N SER A 257 -2.05 -3.75 25.91
CA SER A 257 -0.98 -4.52 25.28
C SER A 257 -1.47 -5.74 24.49
N ASN A 258 -2.57 -6.35 24.94
CA ASN A 258 -3.21 -7.49 24.26
C ASN A 258 -4.54 -7.12 23.57
N HIS A 259 -4.87 -5.83 23.48
CA HIS A 259 -6.11 -5.41 22.86
C HIS A 259 -6.05 -5.61 21.34
N PRO A 260 -7.08 -6.21 20.69
CA PRO A 260 -7.04 -6.49 19.25
C PRO A 260 -6.78 -5.26 18.37
N ALA A 261 -7.23 -4.06 18.77
CA ALA A 261 -7.00 -2.81 18.05
C ALA A 261 -5.54 -2.36 18.02
N ARG A 262 -4.64 -2.95 18.85
CA ARG A 262 -3.20 -2.72 18.78
C ARG A 262 -2.59 -3.20 17.49
N TYR A 263 -3.24 -4.13 16.81
CA TYR A 263 -2.73 -4.78 15.62
C TYR A 263 -3.54 -4.41 14.39
N ALA A 264 -2.95 -4.54 13.21
CA ALA A 264 -3.63 -4.41 11.93
C ALA A 264 -3.19 -5.53 10.99
N LEU A 265 -4.17 -6.14 10.29
CA LEU A 265 -3.92 -7.19 9.31
C LEU A 265 -3.34 -6.57 8.04
N VAL A 266 -2.30 -7.19 7.49
CA VAL A 266 -1.61 -6.76 6.26
C VAL A 266 -1.18 -7.98 5.46
N GLU A 267 -0.83 -7.80 4.19
CA GLU A 267 -0.10 -8.77 3.38
C GLU A 267 1.36 -8.34 3.27
N LEU A 268 2.28 -9.19 3.71
CA LEU A 268 3.71 -9.01 3.58
C LEU A 268 4.17 -9.54 2.23
N GLU A 269 4.91 -8.75 1.48
CA GLU A 269 5.48 -9.09 0.19
C GLU A 269 6.98 -8.80 0.17
N ASN A 270 7.74 -9.58 -0.59
CA ASN A 270 9.17 -9.34 -0.76
C ASN A 270 9.41 -8.41 -1.94
N ILE A 271 10.13 -7.29 -1.76
CA ILE A 271 10.47 -6.41 -2.89
C ILE A 271 11.29 -7.14 -3.97
N HIS A 272 11.98 -8.23 -3.62
CA HIS A 272 12.78 -9.03 -4.54
C HIS A 272 11.96 -10.09 -5.31
N ASP A 273 10.65 -10.19 -5.08
CA ASP A 273 9.76 -10.98 -5.93
C ASP A 273 9.81 -10.43 -7.36
N PRO A 274 10.05 -11.26 -8.40
CA PRO A 274 10.06 -10.82 -9.80
C PRO A 274 8.74 -10.18 -10.26
N ALA A 275 7.60 -10.58 -9.68
CA ALA A 275 6.29 -10.01 -9.98
C ALA A 275 6.08 -8.62 -9.40
N GLN A 276 6.92 -8.18 -8.45
CA GLN A 276 6.89 -6.83 -7.92
C GLN A 276 7.57 -5.88 -8.90
N VAL A 277 6.77 -5.09 -9.60
CA VAL A 277 7.27 -4.05 -10.51
C VAL A 277 6.95 -2.68 -9.91
N PHE A 278 7.96 -1.84 -9.81
CA PHE A 278 7.81 -0.44 -9.42
C PHE A 278 7.73 0.42 -10.68
N GLU A 279 6.52 0.73 -11.09
CA GLU A 279 6.31 1.58 -12.26
C GLU A 279 6.52 3.05 -11.89
N PRO A 280 7.29 3.80 -12.70
CA PRO A 280 7.49 5.22 -12.47
C PRO A 280 6.16 5.97 -12.66
N ILE A 281 5.97 7.01 -11.87
CA ILE A 281 4.90 7.96 -12.09
C ILE A 281 5.54 9.27 -12.54
N HIS A 282 5.20 9.71 -13.76
CA HIS A 282 5.76 10.88 -14.40
C HIS A 282 5.09 12.17 -13.94
N ARG A 283 5.66 13.30 -14.28
CA ARG A 283 5.10 14.63 -13.97
C ARG A 283 4.83 15.38 -15.24
N VAL A 284 3.63 15.95 -15.35
CA VAL A 284 3.31 16.96 -16.33
C VAL A 284 2.90 18.25 -15.61
N ILE A 285 3.41 19.37 -16.09
CA ILE A 285 3.06 20.69 -15.57
C ILE A 285 2.35 21.43 -16.68
N PHE A 286 1.09 21.77 -16.44
CA PHE A 286 0.25 22.58 -17.32
C PHE A 286 0.30 24.06 -16.93
N LYS A 287 -0.14 24.94 -17.80
CA LYS A 287 -0.26 26.38 -17.57
C LYS A 287 1.04 27.03 -17.06
N THR A 288 2.17 26.58 -17.59
CA THR A 288 3.51 27.07 -17.24
C THR A 288 4.26 27.55 -18.47
N GLU A 289 5.39 28.23 -18.27
CA GLU A 289 6.33 28.58 -19.35
C GLU A 289 7.45 27.52 -19.39
N PRO A 290 7.44 26.55 -20.33
CA PRO A 290 8.38 25.42 -20.34
C PRO A 290 9.86 25.85 -20.30
N LYS A 291 10.26 26.84 -21.12
CA LYS A 291 11.65 27.30 -21.17
C LYS A 291 12.12 27.96 -19.88
N LYS A 292 11.22 28.70 -19.20
CA LYS A 292 11.52 29.33 -17.91
C LYS A 292 11.67 28.28 -16.82
N LEU A 293 10.77 27.28 -16.79
CA LEU A 293 10.83 26.18 -15.83
C LEU A 293 12.09 25.34 -16.01
N LEU A 294 12.43 24.94 -17.27
CA LEU A 294 13.63 24.18 -17.57
C LEU A 294 14.90 24.92 -17.13
N LYS A 295 15.01 26.20 -17.47
CA LYS A 295 16.18 27.01 -17.08
C LYS A 295 16.32 27.05 -15.55
N ALA A 296 15.23 27.28 -14.82
CA ALA A 296 15.24 27.29 -13.36
C ALA A 296 15.64 25.92 -12.78
N LEU A 297 15.14 24.81 -13.37
CA LEU A 297 15.49 23.45 -12.97
C LEU A 297 16.99 23.16 -13.23
N GLU A 298 17.51 23.57 -14.39
CA GLU A 298 18.93 23.43 -14.73
C GLU A 298 19.82 24.17 -13.74
N GLU A 299 19.52 25.43 -13.46
CA GLU A 299 20.28 26.25 -12.51
C GLU A 299 20.25 25.67 -11.07
N ALA A 300 19.09 25.18 -10.64
CA ALA A 300 18.89 24.66 -9.29
C ALA A 300 19.40 23.24 -9.09
N CYS A 301 19.21 22.35 -10.06
CA CYS A 301 19.32 20.90 -9.84
C CYS A 301 20.20 20.15 -10.84
N ALA A 302 20.68 20.76 -11.95
CA ALA A 302 21.48 20.03 -12.93
C ALA A 302 22.95 19.90 -12.54
N ARG A 303 23.57 18.77 -12.87
CA ARG A 303 25.01 18.50 -12.78
C ARG A 303 25.44 17.55 -13.90
N ALA A 304 26.76 17.41 -14.09
CA ALA A 304 27.31 16.50 -15.10
C ALA A 304 27.07 15.01 -14.75
N GLU A 305 27.02 14.69 -13.45
CA GLU A 305 26.77 13.33 -12.96
C GLU A 305 25.51 13.32 -12.08
N GLY A 306 24.60 12.37 -12.33
CA GLY A 306 23.37 12.27 -11.57
C GLY A 306 22.32 11.38 -12.24
N PHE A 307 21.06 11.70 -12.03
CA PHE A 307 19.93 10.96 -12.57
C PHE A 307 19.45 11.60 -13.88
N PRO A 308 19.54 10.91 -15.04
CA PRO A 308 19.01 11.42 -16.29
C PRO A 308 17.47 11.39 -16.26
N VAL A 309 16.85 12.51 -16.58
CA VAL A 309 15.40 12.67 -16.71
C VAL A 309 15.11 13.26 -18.09
N LYS A 310 14.30 12.58 -18.89
CA LYS A 310 13.85 13.09 -20.17
C LYS A 310 12.73 14.11 -19.97
N TRP A 311 12.71 15.15 -20.78
CA TRP A 311 11.63 16.13 -20.80
C TRP A 311 11.07 16.33 -22.20
N TYR A 312 9.80 16.72 -22.28
CA TYR A 312 9.05 16.97 -23.49
C TYR A 312 8.25 18.28 -23.33
N ALA A 313 8.27 19.15 -24.34
CA ALA A 313 7.48 20.39 -24.36
C ALA A 313 7.14 20.78 -25.80
N GLY A 314 5.90 20.63 -26.22
CA GLY A 314 5.52 20.74 -27.62
C GLY A 314 6.23 19.69 -28.48
N GLU A 315 6.97 20.15 -29.50
CA GLU A 315 7.81 19.28 -30.35
C GLU A 315 9.30 19.25 -29.87
N GLU A 316 9.63 20.00 -28.82
CA GLU A 316 10.99 20.01 -28.25
C GLU A 316 11.09 18.90 -27.20
N SER A 317 12.25 18.26 -27.10
CA SER A 317 12.57 17.28 -26.06
C SER A 317 14.07 17.31 -25.76
N GLY A 318 14.42 16.79 -24.59
CA GLY A 318 15.82 16.71 -24.18
C GLY A 318 16.00 15.85 -22.92
N THR A 319 17.20 15.92 -22.38
CA THR A 319 17.51 15.23 -21.11
C THR A 319 18.19 16.22 -20.18
N ILE A 320 17.74 16.26 -18.93
CA ILE A 320 18.40 16.94 -17.83
C ILE A 320 18.97 15.90 -16.88
N VAL A 321 20.18 16.13 -16.36
CA VAL A 321 20.81 15.25 -15.38
C VAL A 321 20.70 15.91 -14.00
N LEU A 322 19.88 15.34 -13.12
CA LEU A 322 19.63 15.85 -11.77
C LEU A 322 20.75 15.42 -10.81
N ASP A 323 21.25 16.37 -10.03
CA ASP A 323 22.34 16.23 -9.07
C ASP A 323 21.99 15.22 -7.95
N LYS A 324 22.61 14.04 -7.96
CA LYS A 324 22.43 13.00 -6.96
C LYS A 324 22.83 13.39 -5.52
N SER A 325 23.56 14.49 -5.35
CA SER A 325 23.87 15.01 -4.01
C SER A 325 22.67 15.67 -3.34
N LYS A 326 21.58 15.91 -4.08
CA LYS A 326 20.34 16.55 -3.60
C LYS A 326 19.28 15.56 -3.15
N GLY A 327 19.48 14.25 -3.34
CA GLY A 327 18.55 13.22 -2.90
C GLY A 327 18.88 11.85 -3.50
N GLU A 328 18.35 10.81 -2.91
CA GLU A 328 18.57 9.42 -3.33
C GLU A 328 17.77 9.01 -4.59
N LEU A 329 16.76 9.80 -4.98
CA LEU A 329 15.85 9.50 -6.09
C LEU A 329 15.64 10.70 -7.01
N ALA A 330 15.67 10.48 -8.34
CA ALA A 330 15.35 11.51 -9.34
C ALA A 330 14.00 12.17 -9.07
N VAL A 331 12.99 11.37 -8.76
CA VAL A 331 11.64 11.85 -8.47
C VAL A 331 11.60 12.77 -7.25
N GLY A 332 12.40 12.49 -6.22
CA GLY A 332 12.50 13.31 -5.01
C GLY A 332 13.06 14.68 -5.33
N ILE A 333 14.18 14.72 -6.05
CA ILE A 333 14.84 15.95 -6.44
C ILE A 333 13.92 16.82 -7.29
N LEU A 334 13.29 16.22 -8.32
CA LEU A 334 12.37 16.93 -9.23
C LEU A 334 11.15 17.44 -8.47
N GLN A 335 10.53 16.62 -7.62
CA GLN A 335 9.31 17.00 -6.89
C GLN A 335 9.57 18.15 -5.90
N HIS A 336 10.66 18.10 -5.15
CA HIS A 336 11.03 19.21 -4.25
C HIS A 336 11.23 20.51 -5.01
N PHE A 337 11.94 20.46 -6.15
CA PHE A 337 12.07 21.63 -7.00
C PHE A 337 10.72 22.15 -7.49
N LEU A 338 9.85 21.27 -8.01
CA LEU A 338 8.55 21.66 -8.52
C LEU A 338 7.63 22.23 -7.42
N ASP A 339 7.65 21.64 -6.24
CA ASP A 339 6.87 22.13 -5.09
C ASP A 339 7.29 23.54 -4.68
N ASP A 340 8.58 23.87 -4.76
CA ASP A 340 9.07 25.22 -4.48
C ASP A 340 8.84 26.19 -5.65
N TYR A 341 9.09 25.76 -6.88
CA TYR A 341 8.90 26.58 -8.07
C TYR A 341 7.42 27.02 -8.24
N LEU A 342 6.48 26.11 -8.01
CA LEU A 342 5.05 26.37 -8.19
C LEU A 342 4.43 27.22 -7.05
N LYS A 343 5.16 27.51 -5.97
CA LYS A 343 4.73 28.52 -4.96
C LYS A 343 4.80 29.94 -5.51
N GLU A 344 5.74 30.19 -6.40
CA GLU A 344 6.05 31.55 -6.91
C GLU A 344 5.73 31.72 -8.39
N ASN A 345 5.47 30.62 -9.12
CA ASN A 345 5.23 30.63 -10.55
C ASN A 345 3.91 29.92 -10.90
N ALA A 346 3.31 30.32 -12.03
CA ALA A 346 2.13 29.68 -12.55
C ALA A 346 2.44 28.22 -12.99
N GLY A 347 1.47 27.33 -12.77
CA GLY A 347 1.52 25.95 -13.21
C GLY A 347 0.62 25.05 -12.36
N GLU A 348 0.16 23.97 -12.97
CA GLU A 348 -0.63 22.92 -12.35
C GLU A 348 0.05 21.60 -12.63
N ILE A 349 0.43 20.85 -11.57
CA ILE A 349 1.11 19.57 -11.70
C ILE A 349 0.07 18.43 -11.75
N ASP A 350 0.27 17.48 -12.66
CA ASP A 350 -0.45 16.21 -12.71
C ASP A 350 0.53 15.03 -12.80
N TYR A 351 0.03 13.82 -12.52
CA TYR A 351 0.79 12.59 -12.33
C TYR A 351 0.34 11.53 -13.31
N ILE A 352 1.23 11.12 -14.21
CA ILE A 352 0.91 10.27 -15.36
C ILE A 352 1.67 8.96 -15.26
N HIS A 353 0.98 7.83 -15.42
CA HIS A 353 1.57 6.49 -15.33
C HIS A 353 2.11 5.97 -16.67
N ASP A 354 1.65 6.51 -17.80
CA ASP A 354 1.95 6.02 -19.14
C ASP A 354 2.84 7.00 -19.88
N ASP A 355 3.93 6.49 -20.50
CA ASP A 355 4.91 7.29 -21.24
C ASP A 355 4.30 8.03 -22.42
N ASP A 356 3.47 7.33 -23.22
CA ASP A 356 2.86 7.93 -24.41
C ASP A 356 1.81 8.96 -24.03
N ALA A 357 1.07 8.73 -22.97
CA ALA A 357 0.13 9.71 -22.42
C ALA A 357 0.86 10.96 -21.92
N LEU A 358 1.99 10.81 -21.20
CA LEU A 358 2.82 11.94 -20.78
C LEU A 358 3.26 12.78 -21.98
N ILE A 359 3.82 12.13 -23.01
CA ILE A 359 4.29 12.80 -24.25
C ILE A 359 3.12 13.51 -24.93
N GLY A 360 1.94 12.88 -24.97
CA GLY A 360 0.71 13.47 -25.51
C GLY A 360 0.29 14.73 -24.76
N PHE A 361 0.30 14.72 -23.43
CA PHE A 361 -0.03 15.88 -22.60
C PHE A 361 1.01 17.00 -22.73
N ALA A 362 2.29 16.66 -22.82
CA ALA A 362 3.37 17.63 -22.97
C ALA A 362 3.35 18.38 -24.30
N LYS A 363 2.61 17.91 -25.32
CA LYS A 363 2.40 18.61 -26.60
C LYS A 363 1.39 19.76 -26.49
N GLN A 364 0.64 19.85 -25.41
CA GLN A 364 -0.29 20.96 -25.21
C GLN A 364 0.47 22.27 -25.03
N GLU A 365 -0.15 23.38 -25.45
CA GLU A 365 0.42 24.71 -25.25
C GLU A 365 0.62 25.00 -23.77
N ASN A 366 1.79 25.56 -23.41
CA ASN A 366 2.15 25.89 -22.03
C ASN A 366 2.20 24.64 -21.09
N ALA A 367 2.61 23.50 -21.64
CA ALA A 367 2.82 22.26 -20.87
C ALA A 367 4.25 21.73 -21.03
N ILE A 368 4.75 21.07 -19.99
CA ILE A 368 6.00 20.33 -19.99
C ILE A 368 5.85 19.03 -19.22
N GLY A 369 6.33 17.95 -19.80
CA GLY A 369 6.35 16.61 -19.19
C GLY A 369 7.76 16.17 -18.83
N PHE A 370 7.90 15.50 -17.69
CA PHE A 370 9.15 14.88 -17.22
C PHE A 370 8.93 13.37 -17.09
N LEU A 371 9.65 12.62 -17.92
CA LEU A 371 9.63 11.17 -17.93
C LEU A 371 10.73 10.67 -16.98
N LEU A 372 10.29 10.19 -15.82
CA LEU A 372 11.17 9.75 -14.74
C LEU A 372 11.65 8.32 -14.95
N PRO A 373 12.88 7.98 -14.57
CA PRO A 373 13.33 6.60 -14.53
C PRO A 373 12.55 5.80 -13.47
N ALA A 374 12.37 4.50 -13.71
CA ALA A 374 11.87 3.59 -12.70
C ALA A 374 12.81 3.55 -11.48
N MET A 375 12.23 3.46 -10.30
CA MET A 375 12.98 3.29 -9.07
C MET A 375 13.49 1.85 -8.97
N GLU A 376 14.78 1.68 -8.70
CA GLU A 376 15.35 0.38 -8.40
C GLU A 376 14.84 -0.14 -7.05
N LYS A 377 14.57 -1.44 -6.95
CA LYS A 377 14.09 -2.08 -5.71
C LYS A 377 14.98 -1.79 -4.50
N SER A 378 16.29 -1.78 -4.70
CA SER A 378 17.31 -1.47 -3.69
C SER A 378 17.25 -0.03 -3.16
N GLN A 379 16.62 0.88 -3.89
CA GLN A 379 16.51 2.29 -3.51
C GLN A 379 15.32 2.57 -2.58
N LEU A 380 14.31 1.68 -2.52
CA LEU A 380 13.10 1.94 -1.73
C LEU A 380 13.42 2.11 -0.24
N PHE A 381 14.00 1.08 0.37
CA PHE A 381 14.33 1.12 1.80
C PHE A 381 15.35 2.21 2.10
N ARG A 382 16.40 2.31 1.28
CA ARG A 382 17.43 3.33 1.42
C ARG A 382 16.85 4.74 1.33
N GLY A 383 15.99 5.00 0.34
CA GLY A 383 15.33 6.30 0.16
C GLY A 383 14.43 6.67 1.36
N VAL A 384 13.59 5.73 1.84
CA VAL A 384 12.75 5.99 3.02
C VAL A 384 13.58 6.23 4.28
N ILE A 385 14.71 5.55 4.42
CA ILE A 385 15.58 5.69 5.60
C ILE A 385 16.33 7.03 5.56
N ALA A 386 16.89 7.41 4.40
CA ALA A 386 17.73 8.60 4.26
C ALA A 386 16.90 9.89 4.16
N ASP A 387 15.88 9.88 3.31
CA ASP A 387 15.10 11.06 2.95
C ASP A 387 13.78 11.16 3.72
N GLY A 388 13.43 10.12 4.49
CA GLY A 388 12.14 9.99 5.14
C GLY A 388 11.07 9.45 4.17
N VAL A 389 9.82 9.93 4.28
CA VAL A 389 8.77 9.52 3.34
C VAL A 389 9.10 10.01 1.94
N LEU A 390 8.90 9.14 0.97
CA LEU A 390 9.07 9.49 -0.44
C LEU A 390 8.03 10.55 -0.86
N PRO A 391 8.31 11.34 -1.90
CA PRO A 391 7.32 12.22 -2.49
C PRO A 391 6.06 11.45 -2.90
N ARG A 392 4.91 12.13 -2.82
CA ARG A 392 3.65 11.53 -3.30
C ARG A 392 3.79 11.05 -4.76
N LYS A 393 3.19 9.91 -5.05
CA LYS A 393 3.19 9.37 -6.40
C LYS A 393 4.62 9.14 -6.94
N THR A 394 5.50 8.56 -6.12
CA THR A 394 6.86 8.19 -6.54
C THR A 394 6.85 6.99 -7.47
N PHE A 395 6.06 5.97 -7.14
CA PHE A 395 5.88 4.75 -7.92
C PHE A 395 4.48 4.17 -7.73
N SER A 396 4.09 3.28 -8.62
CA SER A 396 2.92 2.41 -8.46
C SER A 396 3.36 0.97 -8.35
N MET A 397 2.71 0.23 -7.46
CA MET A 397 2.81 -1.23 -7.36
C MET A 397 1.65 -1.85 -8.14
N GLY A 398 1.89 -2.15 -9.41
CA GLY A 398 0.89 -2.70 -10.31
C GLY A 398 -0.23 -1.72 -10.70
N HIS A 399 -1.06 -2.18 -11.62
CA HIS A 399 -2.24 -1.45 -12.10
C HIS A 399 -3.42 -1.51 -11.11
N SER A 400 -4.46 -0.69 -11.32
CA SER A 400 -5.61 -0.63 -10.42
C SER A 400 -6.27 -1.99 -10.15
N ARG A 401 -6.36 -2.86 -11.17
CA ARG A 401 -6.94 -4.21 -11.02
C ARG A 401 -6.04 -5.20 -10.26
N GLU A 402 -4.75 -4.90 -10.16
CA GLU A 402 -3.75 -5.72 -9.49
C GLU A 402 -3.61 -5.38 -8.00
N LYS A 403 -4.34 -4.37 -7.53
CA LYS A 403 -4.40 -4.02 -6.11
C LYS A 403 -5.05 -5.13 -5.29
N ARG A 404 -4.79 -5.13 -3.98
CA ARG A 404 -5.29 -6.17 -3.11
C ARG A 404 -6.82 -6.20 -3.09
N TYR A 405 -7.37 -7.42 -3.08
CA TYR A 405 -8.78 -7.70 -2.81
C TYR A 405 -8.97 -8.03 -1.33
N TYR A 406 -10.10 -7.66 -0.78
CA TYR A 406 -10.49 -8.06 0.57
C TYR A 406 -10.88 -9.53 0.60
N LEU A 407 -10.20 -10.32 1.40
CA LEU A 407 -10.39 -11.77 1.53
C LEU A 407 -10.46 -12.19 2.98
N GLU A 408 -9.34 -12.11 3.68
CA GLU A 408 -9.19 -12.42 5.08
C GLU A 408 -9.74 -11.28 5.94
N GLY A 409 -10.25 -11.65 7.12
CA GLY A 409 -10.64 -10.68 8.13
C GLY A 409 -9.97 -10.95 9.46
N ARG A 410 -10.10 -10.01 10.40
CA ARG A 410 -9.65 -10.16 11.78
C ARG A 410 -10.55 -9.34 12.72
N LYS A 411 -10.78 -9.85 13.94
CA LYS A 411 -11.44 -9.07 15.00
C LYS A 411 -10.53 -7.92 15.45
N ILE A 412 -11.12 -6.75 15.64
CA ILE A 412 -10.43 -5.55 16.16
C ILE A 412 -11.04 -5.00 17.44
N LYS A 413 -12.09 -5.63 17.93
CA LYS A 413 -12.68 -5.36 19.25
C LYS A 413 -12.57 -6.59 20.15
N ALA A 414 -12.41 -6.34 21.44
CA ALA A 414 -12.39 -7.37 22.48
C ALA A 414 -13.78 -8.02 22.67
#